data_47b69cfc61706c57525dc7438b90121f
#
_entry.id   47b69cfc61706c57525dc7438b90121f
#
_cell.length_a   1.000
_cell.length_b   1.000
_cell.length_c   1.000
_cell.angle_alpha   90.00
_cell.angle_beta   90.00
_cell.angle_gamma   90.00
#
_symmetry.space_group_name_H-M   'P 1'
#
loop_
_entity.id
_entity.type
_entity.pdbx_description
1 polymer ?
#
loop_
_entity_poly.entity_id
_entity_poly.type
_entity_poly.pdbx_seq_one_letter_code
_entity_poly.pdbx_strand_id
1 'polypeptide(L)'
;ALADKYALLFLSVAEQFALLAASAEEDWDAAAKRRVDFPRLTAVRKCGDEALKAKMQGVWNGCKKTAKGFDEVFSVTSAEAMEDLRAMAPAMLALLKLTADFSRAYQEEKRRRNAADFSDQEHEAIDLLLGADGQPTDLARTVSQRYREIMVDEYQDTNEVQNCIFSAISREGKNLFTVGDVKQSIYRFRLADPRIFLDHYLRYPHAADAAEGESAKLLLSKNSRSRDTVLDAANFMFRNVL
;
A
#
# COMPACT_ATOMS: atom_id res chain seq x y z
N ALA A 1 10.30 -30.25 -23.18
CA ALA A 1 11.15 -30.99 -22.20
C ALA A 1 10.99 -30.51 -20.76
N LEU A 2 11.28 -29.22 -20.42
CA LEU A 2 11.14 -28.73 -19.03
C LEU A 2 9.65 -28.52 -18.67
N ALA A 3 8.90 -27.88 -19.56
CA ALA A 3 7.46 -27.62 -19.37
C ALA A 3 6.71 -28.95 -19.25
N ASP A 4 6.95 -29.91 -20.13
CA ASP A 4 6.29 -31.21 -20.12
C ASP A 4 6.55 -31.98 -18.82
N LYS A 5 7.77 -31.86 -18.27
CA LYS A 5 8.15 -32.55 -17.05
C LYS A 5 7.46 -32.02 -15.80
N TYR A 6 7.22 -30.70 -15.75
CA TYR A 6 6.65 -30.07 -14.56
C TYR A 6 5.17 -29.73 -14.72
N ALA A 7 4.61 -29.72 -15.94
CA ALA A 7 3.23 -29.34 -16.20
C ALA A 7 2.24 -30.09 -15.30
N LEU A 8 2.36 -31.41 -15.22
CA LEU A 8 1.45 -32.21 -14.39
C LEU A 8 1.55 -31.89 -12.91
N LEU A 9 2.77 -31.57 -12.41
CA LEU A 9 2.96 -31.19 -11.01
C LEU A 9 2.33 -29.83 -10.72
N PHE A 10 2.51 -28.85 -11.61
CA PHE A 10 1.89 -27.52 -11.45
C PHE A 10 0.38 -27.59 -11.57
N LEU A 11 -0.17 -28.40 -12.49
CA LEU A 11 -1.61 -28.61 -12.62
C LEU A 11 -2.18 -29.27 -11.35
N SER A 12 -1.55 -30.30 -10.83
CA SER A 12 -1.99 -30.97 -9.60
C SER A 12 -2.00 -30.01 -8.41
N VAL A 13 -0.98 -29.15 -8.27
CA VAL A 13 -0.97 -28.14 -7.20
C VAL A 13 -2.05 -27.08 -7.42
N ALA A 14 -2.28 -26.65 -8.66
CA ALA A 14 -3.35 -25.71 -8.99
C ALA A 14 -4.74 -26.28 -8.67
N GLU A 15 -4.99 -27.55 -8.98
CA GLU A 15 -6.23 -28.25 -8.62
C GLU A 15 -6.43 -28.32 -7.08
N GLN A 16 -5.35 -28.60 -6.33
CA GLN A 16 -5.43 -28.62 -4.86
C GLN A 16 -5.74 -27.24 -4.29
N PHE A 17 -5.19 -26.15 -4.85
CA PHE A 17 -5.56 -24.79 -4.46
C PHE A 17 -7.02 -24.47 -4.81
N ALA A 18 -7.50 -24.90 -5.97
CA ALA A 18 -8.91 -24.72 -6.35
C ALA A 18 -9.85 -25.45 -5.39
N LEU A 19 -9.49 -26.67 -4.98
CA LEU A 19 -10.26 -27.43 -3.99
C LEU A 19 -10.21 -26.79 -2.59
N LEU A 20 -9.06 -26.23 -2.19
CA LEU A 20 -8.96 -25.48 -0.93
C LEU A 20 -9.83 -24.23 -0.99
N ALA A 21 -9.80 -23.47 -2.09
CA ALA A 21 -10.64 -22.29 -2.26
C ALA A 21 -12.13 -22.63 -2.19
N ALA A 22 -12.57 -23.66 -2.92
CA ALA A 22 -13.97 -24.13 -2.86
C ALA A 22 -14.38 -24.56 -1.45
N SER A 23 -13.49 -25.28 -0.73
CA SER A 23 -13.77 -25.64 0.66
C SER A 23 -13.85 -24.45 1.60
N ALA A 24 -13.05 -23.39 1.35
CA ALA A 24 -13.08 -22.16 2.14
C ALA A 24 -14.35 -21.32 1.88
N GLU A 25 -14.94 -21.44 0.69
CA GLU A 25 -16.26 -20.86 0.39
C GLU A 25 -17.40 -21.63 1.07
N GLU A 26 -17.23 -22.92 1.34
CA GLU A 26 -18.21 -23.75 2.03
C GLU A 26 -18.22 -23.44 3.52
N ASP A 27 -17.13 -23.71 4.22
CA ASP A 27 -16.93 -23.37 5.64
C ASP A 27 -15.46 -23.47 6.06
N TRP A 28 -15.16 -22.93 7.26
CA TRP A 28 -13.82 -22.97 7.87
C TRP A 28 -13.29 -24.38 8.09
N ASP A 29 -14.13 -25.29 8.61
CA ASP A 29 -13.71 -26.64 8.97
C ASP A 29 -13.51 -27.52 7.75
N ALA A 30 -14.21 -27.25 6.64
CA ALA A 30 -13.96 -27.88 5.35
C ALA A 30 -12.57 -27.47 4.80
N ALA A 31 -12.21 -26.18 4.91
CA ALA A 31 -10.91 -25.68 4.52
C ALA A 31 -9.80 -26.21 5.43
N ALA A 32 -10.01 -26.27 6.74
CA ALA A 32 -9.06 -26.77 7.73
C ALA A 32 -8.63 -28.25 7.52
N LYS A 33 -9.48 -29.05 6.85
CA LYS A 33 -9.17 -30.43 6.48
C LYS A 33 -8.35 -30.56 5.20
N ARG A 34 -8.19 -29.46 4.44
CA ARG A 34 -7.44 -29.47 3.17
C ARG A 34 -5.99 -29.09 3.41
N ARG A 35 -5.10 -29.79 2.71
CA ARG A 35 -3.69 -29.44 2.65
C ARG A 35 -3.27 -29.45 1.18
N VAL A 36 -2.35 -28.57 0.83
CA VAL A 36 -1.76 -28.51 -0.51
C VAL A 36 -0.40 -29.18 -0.46
N ASP A 37 -0.29 -30.35 -1.08
CA ASP A 37 0.93 -31.12 -1.13
C ASP A 37 1.85 -30.65 -2.26
N PHE A 38 3.12 -30.44 -1.92
CA PHE A 38 4.17 -30.05 -2.85
C PHE A 38 5.17 -31.17 -3.05
N PRO A 39 4.99 -32.00 -4.08
CA PRO A 39 5.97 -33.01 -4.40
C PRO A 39 7.32 -32.39 -4.78
N ARG A 40 8.40 -33.10 -4.54
CA ARG A 40 9.74 -32.61 -4.86
C ARG A 40 9.92 -32.42 -6.36
N LEU A 41 10.29 -31.20 -6.79
CA LEU A 41 10.69 -30.96 -8.17
C LEU A 41 11.97 -31.75 -8.48
N THR A 42 11.86 -32.70 -9.39
CA THR A 42 13.02 -33.50 -9.80
C THR A 42 13.99 -32.70 -10.63
N ALA A 43 15.29 -32.82 -10.35
CA ALA A 43 16.31 -32.09 -11.07
C ALA A 43 16.25 -32.35 -12.59
N VAL A 44 16.31 -31.29 -13.39
CA VAL A 44 16.49 -31.36 -14.83
C VAL A 44 17.96 -31.05 -15.12
N ARG A 45 18.69 -32.08 -15.55
CA ARG A 45 20.09 -31.94 -15.99
C ARG A 45 20.09 -31.45 -17.43
N LYS A 46 20.99 -30.52 -17.80
CA LYS A 46 21.10 -29.91 -19.12
C LYS A 46 19.80 -29.25 -19.59
N CYS A 47 19.30 -28.32 -18.78
CA CYS A 47 18.22 -27.43 -19.19
C CYS A 47 18.78 -26.41 -20.20
N GLY A 48 18.22 -26.34 -21.40
CA GLY A 48 18.63 -25.37 -22.42
C GLY A 48 18.19 -23.93 -22.10
N ASP A 49 17.35 -23.74 -21.06
CA ASP A 49 16.82 -22.45 -20.64
C ASP A 49 16.84 -22.36 -19.10
N GLU A 50 17.97 -21.88 -18.57
CA GLU A 50 18.16 -21.72 -17.13
C GLU A 50 17.30 -20.57 -16.56
N ALA A 51 16.96 -19.55 -17.37
CA ALA A 51 16.10 -18.44 -16.94
C ALA A 51 14.67 -18.94 -16.72
N LEU A 52 14.12 -19.71 -17.61
CA LEU A 52 12.80 -20.33 -17.45
C LEU A 52 12.76 -21.28 -16.24
N LYS A 53 13.81 -22.04 -16.04
CA LYS A 53 13.94 -22.96 -14.88
C LYS A 53 13.92 -22.18 -13.57
N ALA A 54 14.70 -21.09 -13.47
CA ALA A 54 14.71 -20.22 -12.29
C ALA A 54 13.33 -19.59 -12.02
N LYS A 55 12.65 -19.12 -13.07
CA LYS A 55 11.28 -18.59 -12.97
C LYS A 55 10.29 -19.63 -12.45
N MET A 56 10.33 -20.85 -12.98
CA MET A 56 9.46 -21.95 -12.54
C MET A 56 9.72 -22.32 -11.07
N GLN A 57 10.99 -22.40 -10.66
CA GLN A 57 11.35 -22.63 -9.25
C GLN A 57 10.89 -21.50 -8.34
N GLY A 58 10.99 -20.23 -8.78
CA GLY A 58 10.50 -19.08 -8.07
C GLY A 58 8.98 -19.14 -7.82
N VAL A 59 8.20 -19.43 -8.87
CA VAL A 59 6.74 -19.63 -8.76
C VAL A 59 6.41 -20.79 -7.82
N TRP A 60 7.07 -21.93 -7.96
CA TRP A 60 6.86 -23.10 -7.10
C TRP A 60 7.09 -22.78 -5.63
N ASN A 61 8.20 -22.11 -5.32
CA ASN A 61 8.53 -21.72 -3.95
C ASN A 61 7.56 -20.66 -3.40
N GLY A 62 7.10 -19.74 -4.24
CA GLY A 62 6.04 -18.78 -3.91
C GLY A 62 4.75 -19.47 -3.54
N CYS A 63 4.24 -20.39 -4.37
CA CYS A 63 3.05 -21.17 -4.07
C CYS A 63 3.19 -21.99 -2.79
N LYS A 64 4.36 -22.60 -2.56
CA LYS A 64 4.63 -23.36 -1.33
C LYS A 64 4.61 -22.47 -0.09
N LYS A 65 5.15 -21.25 -0.18
CA LYS A 65 5.09 -20.28 0.92
C LYS A 65 3.64 -19.85 1.21
N THR A 66 2.85 -19.63 0.17
CA THR A 66 1.42 -19.30 0.29
C THR A 66 0.64 -20.44 0.94
N ALA A 67 0.84 -21.69 0.50
CA ALA A 67 0.19 -22.87 1.09
C ALA A 67 0.51 -23.00 2.59
N LYS A 68 1.79 -22.78 2.97
CA LYS A 68 2.17 -22.78 4.38
C LYS A 68 1.43 -21.70 5.18
N GLY A 69 1.22 -20.52 4.61
CA GLY A 69 0.40 -19.47 5.23
C GLY A 69 -1.04 -19.92 5.47
N PHE A 70 -1.65 -20.63 4.53
CA PHE A 70 -2.99 -21.20 4.73
C PHE A 70 -3.00 -22.31 5.78
N ASP A 71 -1.98 -23.16 5.85
CA ASP A 71 -1.85 -24.17 6.91
C ASP A 71 -1.78 -23.54 8.32
N GLU A 72 -1.14 -22.38 8.44
CA GLU A 72 -1.10 -21.62 9.70
C GLU A 72 -2.46 -21.00 10.03
N VAL A 73 -3.17 -20.43 9.04
CA VAL A 73 -4.51 -19.84 9.22
C VAL A 73 -5.53 -20.91 9.60
N PHE A 74 -5.57 -22.03 8.88
CA PHE A 74 -6.50 -23.15 9.11
C PHE A 74 -5.93 -24.22 10.04
N SER A 75 -5.08 -23.83 11.00
CA SER A 75 -4.43 -24.77 11.93
C SER A 75 -5.35 -25.31 13.00
N VAL A 76 -6.46 -24.62 13.27
CA VAL A 76 -7.47 -24.93 14.31
C VAL A 76 -8.86 -25.04 13.71
N THR A 77 -9.76 -25.74 14.38
CA THR A 77 -11.17 -25.82 14.01
C THR A 77 -11.90 -24.49 14.27
N SER A 78 -13.05 -24.31 13.65
CA SER A 78 -13.90 -23.12 13.88
C SER A 78 -14.31 -22.99 15.34
N ALA A 79 -14.57 -24.12 16.00
CA ALA A 79 -14.92 -24.16 17.43
C ALA A 79 -13.76 -23.68 18.31
N GLU A 80 -12.55 -24.17 18.09
CA GLU A 80 -11.34 -23.75 18.81
C GLU A 80 -11.02 -22.26 18.55
N ALA A 81 -11.10 -21.80 17.28
CA ALA A 81 -10.91 -20.40 16.93
C ALA A 81 -11.93 -19.48 17.64
N MET A 82 -13.17 -19.91 17.73
CA MET A 82 -14.23 -19.18 18.45
C MET A 82 -14.01 -19.16 19.96
N GLU A 83 -13.46 -20.22 20.54
CA GLU A 83 -13.10 -20.27 21.95
C GLU A 83 -11.96 -19.31 22.26
N ASP A 84 -10.90 -19.31 21.44
CA ASP A 84 -9.79 -18.37 21.53
C ASP A 84 -10.28 -16.90 21.42
N LEU A 85 -11.14 -16.61 20.46
CA LEU A 85 -11.74 -15.28 20.32
C LEU A 85 -12.54 -14.86 21.56
N ARG A 86 -13.33 -15.78 22.14
CA ARG A 86 -14.08 -15.50 23.38
C ARG A 86 -13.14 -15.26 24.57
N ALA A 87 -12.05 -16.02 24.65
CA ALA A 87 -11.03 -15.82 25.70
C ALA A 87 -10.30 -14.48 25.57
N MET A 88 -10.05 -14.03 24.33
CA MET A 88 -9.39 -12.74 24.04
C MET A 88 -10.34 -11.53 24.13
N ALA A 89 -11.64 -11.73 23.89
CA ALA A 89 -12.62 -10.65 23.77
C ALA A 89 -12.64 -9.69 24.97
N PRO A 90 -12.59 -10.15 26.25
CA PRO A 90 -12.60 -9.23 27.39
C PRO A 90 -11.42 -8.26 27.40
N ALA A 91 -10.22 -8.75 27.09
CA ALA A 91 -9.00 -7.94 27.03
C ALA A 91 -9.04 -6.94 25.86
N MET A 92 -9.51 -7.37 24.68
CA MET A 92 -9.67 -6.52 23.51
C MET A 92 -10.71 -5.44 23.74
N LEU A 93 -11.86 -5.79 24.31
CA LEU A 93 -12.92 -4.83 24.65
C LEU A 93 -12.46 -3.82 25.70
N ALA A 94 -11.69 -4.27 26.69
CA ALA A 94 -11.10 -3.38 27.70
C ALA A 94 -10.12 -2.40 27.04
N LEU A 95 -9.27 -2.86 26.12
CA LEU A 95 -8.33 -2.02 25.37
C LEU A 95 -9.07 -1.00 24.50
N LEU A 96 -10.10 -1.43 23.76
CA LEU A 96 -10.92 -0.53 22.94
C LEU A 96 -11.61 0.54 23.81
N LYS A 97 -12.16 0.12 24.95
CA LYS A 97 -12.77 1.06 25.90
C LYS A 97 -11.75 2.06 26.45
N LEU A 98 -10.57 1.58 26.86
CA LEU A 98 -9.49 2.45 27.37
C LEU A 98 -9.05 3.46 26.30
N THR A 99 -8.92 3.02 25.04
CA THR A 99 -8.57 3.89 23.92
C THR A 99 -9.63 4.97 23.69
N ALA A 100 -10.90 4.60 23.73
CA ALA A 100 -12.01 5.54 23.59
C ALA A 100 -12.07 6.54 24.75
N ASP A 101 -11.90 6.08 25.99
CA ASP A 101 -11.88 6.92 27.17
C ASP A 101 -10.68 7.89 27.18
N PHE A 102 -9.49 7.40 26.78
CA PHE A 102 -8.31 8.23 26.60
C PHE A 102 -8.54 9.31 25.53
N SER A 103 -9.06 8.92 24.35
CA SER A 103 -9.33 9.86 23.26
C SER A 103 -10.28 10.98 23.71
N ARG A 104 -11.34 10.64 24.45
CA ARG A 104 -12.29 11.61 24.99
C ARG A 104 -11.61 12.57 26.00
N ALA A 105 -10.90 12.01 26.97
CA ALA A 105 -10.21 12.81 27.99
C ALA A 105 -9.13 13.72 27.35
N TYR A 106 -8.42 13.22 26.33
CA TYR A 106 -7.44 14.00 25.59
C TYR A 106 -8.08 15.18 24.85
N GLN A 107 -9.21 14.96 24.18
CA GLN A 107 -9.95 16.02 23.50
C GLN A 107 -10.52 17.05 24.48
N GLU A 108 -11.05 16.61 25.64
CA GLU A 108 -11.53 17.51 26.69
C GLU A 108 -10.41 18.38 27.25
N GLU A 109 -9.23 17.80 27.47
CA GLU A 109 -8.08 18.53 27.98
C GLU A 109 -7.53 19.53 26.95
N LYS A 110 -7.50 19.18 25.66
CA LYS A 110 -7.15 20.11 24.58
C LYS A 110 -8.12 21.30 24.56
N ARG A 111 -9.42 21.05 24.63
CA ARG A 111 -10.43 22.14 24.68
C ARG A 111 -10.24 23.01 25.92
N ARG A 112 -9.99 22.42 27.09
CA ARG A 112 -9.74 23.17 28.34
C ARG A 112 -8.51 24.07 28.23
N ARG A 113 -7.49 23.65 27.50
CA ARG A 113 -6.25 24.41 27.25
C ARG A 113 -6.35 25.37 26.06
N ASN A 114 -7.44 25.34 25.32
CA ASN A 114 -7.57 26.01 24.03
C ASN A 114 -6.40 25.69 23.10
N ALA A 115 -6.07 24.40 22.98
CA ALA A 115 -4.96 23.89 22.21
C ALA A 115 -5.47 22.90 21.15
N ALA A 116 -4.82 22.92 19.98
CA ALA A 116 -5.00 21.94 18.91
C ALA A 116 -3.64 21.34 18.55
N ASP A 117 -3.60 20.05 18.27
CA ASP A 117 -2.42 19.44 17.67
C ASP A 117 -2.49 19.47 16.13
N PHE A 118 -1.43 19.01 15.46
CA PHE A 118 -1.39 19.03 13.99
C PHE A 118 -2.49 18.16 13.35
N SER A 119 -2.83 17.05 13.98
CA SER A 119 -3.91 16.18 13.50
C SER A 119 -5.28 16.85 13.62
N ASP A 120 -5.52 17.62 14.71
CA ASP A 120 -6.76 18.40 14.83
C ASP A 120 -6.87 19.42 13.69
N GLN A 121 -5.78 20.16 13.40
CA GLN A 121 -5.78 21.17 12.34
C GLN A 121 -6.10 20.57 10.97
N GLU A 122 -5.54 19.39 10.67
CA GLU A 122 -5.80 18.67 9.42
C GLU A 122 -7.27 18.22 9.33
N HIS A 123 -7.82 17.62 10.39
CA HIS A 123 -9.21 17.15 10.43
C HIS A 123 -10.21 18.30 10.42
N GLU A 124 -9.97 19.35 11.19
CA GLU A 124 -10.82 20.57 11.17
C GLU A 124 -10.81 21.23 9.79
N ALA A 125 -9.66 21.22 9.10
CA ALA A 125 -9.60 21.70 7.73
C ALA A 125 -10.46 20.84 6.78
N ILE A 126 -10.47 19.50 6.93
CA ILE A 126 -11.34 18.62 6.17
C ILE A 126 -12.82 18.91 6.45
N ASP A 127 -13.20 19.04 7.73
CA ASP A 127 -14.58 19.31 8.13
C ASP A 127 -15.10 20.64 7.55
N LEU A 128 -14.21 21.61 7.37
CA LEU A 128 -14.55 22.90 6.76
C LEU A 128 -14.59 22.84 5.22
N LEU A 129 -13.71 22.05 4.61
CA LEU A 129 -13.49 22.05 3.16
C LEU A 129 -14.31 20.99 2.43
N LEU A 130 -14.70 19.90 3.08
CA LEU A 130 -15.48 18.81 2.48
C LEU A 130 -16.85 18.68 3.15
N GLY A 131 -17.88 18.52 2.32
CA GLY A 131 -19.22 18.18 2.78
C GLY A 131 -19.34 16.72 3.19
N ALA A 132 -20.48 16.36 3.79
CA ALA A 132 -20.79 14.98 4.17
C ALA A 132 -20.83 14.00 2.97
N ASP A 133 -20.99 14.53 1.77
CA ASP A 133 -20.94 13.81 0.49
C ASP A 133 -19.51 13.69 -0.09
N GLY A 134 -18.50 14.19 0.64
CA GLY A 134 -17.11 14.20 0.22
C GLY A 134 -16.79 15.24 -0.89
N GLN A 135 -17.74 16.13 -1.22
CA GLN A 135 -17.53 17.16 -2.23
C GLN A 135 -17.04 18.47 -1.59
N PRO A 136 -16.26 19.27 -2.34
CA PRO A 136 -15.79 20.58 -1.86
C PRO A 136 -16.97 21.50 -1.47
N THR A 137 -16.89 22.08 -0.28
CA THR A 137 -17.86 23.06 0.22
C THR A 137 -17.75 24.40 -0.53
N ASP A 138 -18.70 25.30 -0.33
CA ASP A 138 -18.63 26.66 -0.89
C ASP A 138 -17.41 27.43 -0.35
N LEU A 139 -17.01 27.15 0.90
CA LEU A 139 -15.76 27.66 1.46
C LEU A 139 -14.55 27.16 0.68
N ALA A 140 -14.47 25.85 0.41
CA ALA A 140 -13.39 25.28 -0.37
C ALA A 140 -13.32 25.88 -1.77
N ARG A 141 -14.46 26.05 -2.44
CA ARG A 141 -14.56 26.73 -3.76
C ARG A 141 -14.07 28.16 -3.69
N THR A 142 -14.44 28.90 -2.66
CA THR A 142 -13.96 30.28 -2.45
C THR A 142 -12.46 30.33 -2.22
N VAL A 143 -11.91 29.41 -1.40
CA VAL A 143 -10.47 29.30 -1.14
C VAL A 143 -9.72 28.93 -2.43
N SER A 144 -10.23 27.99 -3.21
CA SER A 144 -9.59 27.56 -4.48
C SER A 144 -9.39 28.68 -5.48
N GLN A 145 -10.28 29.68 -5.48
CA GLN A 145 -10.18 30.85 -6.35
C GLN A 145 -9.08 31.84 -5.95
N ARG A 146 -8.60 31.76 -4.70
CA ARG A 146 -7.51 32.64 -4.21
C ARG A 146 -6.15 32.24 -4.76
N TYR A 147 -5.98 30.98 -5.14
CA TYR A 147 -4.71 30.44 -5.59
C TYR A 147 -4.74 30.27 -7.11
N ARG A 148 -3.79 30.90 -7.78
CA ARG A 148 -3.58 30.67 -9.21
C ARG A 148 -3.02 29.26 -9.45
N GLU A 149 -2.06 28.90 -8.63
CA GLU A 149 -1.38 27.60 -8.65
C GLU A 149 -1.10 27.15 -7.21
N ILE A 150 -1.20 25.86 -6.97
CA ILE A 150 -0.88 25.19 -5.72
C ILE A 150 0.29 24.25 -6.02
N MET A 151 1.42 24.48 -5.34
CA MET A 151 2.63 23.69 -5.53
C MET A 151 2.94 22.94 -4.26
N VAL A 152 3.06 21.61 -4.35
CA VAL A 152 3.37 20.74 -3.22
C VAL A 152 4.65 20.01 -3.51
N ASP A 153 5.66 20.22 -2.68
CA ASP A 153 6.94 19.53 -2.72
C ASP A 153 6.92 18.28 -1.82
N GLU A 154 7.86 17.36 -2.06
CA GLU A 154 7.99 16.10 -1.30
C GLU A 154 6.66 15.31 -1.22
N TYR A 155 5.93 15.29 -2.33
CA TYR A 155 4.56 14.75 -2.35
C TYR A 155 4.47 13.26 -2.00
N GLN A 156 5.58 12.50 -2.11
CA GLN A 156 5.65 11.11 -1.64
C GLN A 156 5.48 10.97 -0.12
N ASP A 157 5.63 12.05 0.64
CA ASP A 157 5.45 12.06 2.10
C ASP A 157 4.08 12.61 2.54
N THR A 158 3.17 12.82 1.59
CA THR A 158 1.79 13.23 1.83
C THR A 158 0.95 12.06 2.36
N ASN A 159 0.08 12.33 3.33
CA ASN A 159 -0.94 11.39 3.79
C ASN A 159 -2.29 11.63 3.09
N GLU A 160 -3.27 10.72 3.29
CA GLU A 160 -4.60 10.85 2.68
C GLU A 160 -5.32 12.13 3.09
N VAL A 161 -5.20 12.54 4.36
CA VAL A 161 -5.85 13.75 4.89
C VAL A 161 -5.34 14.98 4.17
N GLN A 162 -4.03 15.12 4.06
CA GLN A 162 -3.38 16.22 3.34
C GLN A 162 -3.75 16.21 1.85
N ASN A 163 -3.78 15.04 1.22
CA ASN A 163 -4.19 14.90 -0.17
C ASN A 163 -5.64 15.36 -0.39
N CYS A 164 -6.55 15.01 0.52
CA CYS A 164 -7.93 15.50 0.49
C CYS A 164 -8.00 17.02 0.60
N ILE A 165 -7.21 17.63 1.49
CA ILE A 165 -7.14 19.10 1.63
C ILE A 165 -6.66 19.73 0.33
N PHE A 166 -5.54 19.26 -0.26
CA PHE A 166 -5.03 19.79 -1.53
C PHE A 166 -6.03 19.65 -2.67
N SER A 167 -6.71 18.52 -2.73
CA SER A 167 -7.76 18.28 -3.74
C SER A 167 -8.95 19.23 -3.55
N ALA A 168 -9.42 19.44 -2.32
CA ALA A 168 -10.56 20.29 -2.01
C ALA A 168 -10.34 21.77 -2.35
N ILE A 169 -9.10 22.26 -2.15
CA ILE A 169 -8.74 23.66 -2.46
C ILE A 169 -8.18 23.85 -3.86
N SER A 170 -8.05 22.79 -4.65
CA SER A 170 -7.69 22.87 -6.07
C SER A 170 -8.93 23.05 -6.94
N ARG A 171 -8.72 23.53 -8.16
CA ARG A 171 -9.78 23.66 -9.19
C ARG A 171 -9.89 22.36 -9.97
N GLU A 172 -10.41 21.30 -9.36
CA GLU A 172 -10.48 19.95 -9.94
C GLU A 172 -9.09 19.41 -10.34
N GLY A 173 -8.05 19.78 -9.58
CA GLY A 173 -6.66 19.42 -9.88
C GLY A 173 -5.98 20.24 -10.98
N LYS A 174 -6.70 21.11 -11.70
CA LYS A 174 -6.17 21.85 -12.86
C LYS A 174 -5.07 22.87 -12.51
N ASN A 175 -4.96 23.24 -11.26
CA ASN A 175 -3.94 24.16 -10.75
C ASN A 175 -3.07 23.54 -9.66
N LEU A 176 -3.03 22.20 -9.58
CA LEU A 176 -2.21 21.49 -8.62
C LEU A 176 -0.94 20.97 -9.31
N PHE A 177 0.22 21.38 -8.81
CA PHE A 177 1.53 20.92 -9.25
C PHE A 177 2.20 20.19 -8.08
N THR A 178 2.53 18.92 -8.29
CA THR A 178 3.16 18.07 -7.26
C THR A 178 4.53 17.61 -7.69
N VAL A 179 5.50 17.67 -6.78
CA VAL A 179 6.86 17.22 -7.00
C VAL A 179 7.25 16.20 -5.93
N GLY A 180 7.97 15.16 -6.32
CA GLY A 180 8.41 14.16 -5.37
C GLY A 180 9.23 13.04 -6.01
N ASP A 181 9.75 12.17 -5.17
CA ASP A 181 10.42 10.94 -5.56
C ASP A 181 9.99 9.79 -4.64
N VAL A 182 9.21 8.86 -5.17
CA VAL A 182 8.70 7.70 -4.40
C VAL A 182 9.82 6.92 -3.70
N LYS A 183 11.03 6.88 -4.28
CA LYS A 183 12.19 6.20 -3.68
C LYS A 183 12.71 6.88 -2.41
N GLN A 184 12.35 8.15 -2.19
CA GLN A 184 12.76 8.95 -1.02
C GLN A 184 11.71 8.96 0.09
N SER A 185 10.58 8.24 -0.07
CA SER A 185 9.55 8.16 0.97
C SER A 185 10.07 7.40 2.19
N ILE A 186 10.22 8.12 3.31
CA ILE A 186 10.71 7.59 4.59
C ILE A 186 9.77 7.90 5.77
N TYR A 187 8.68 8.64 5.55
CA TYR A 187 7.77 9.11 6.59
C TYR A 187 6.52 8.24 6.78
N ARG A 188 6.59 6.95 6.44
CA ARG A 188 5.47 6.02 6.64
C ARG A 188 4.99 5.98 8.10
N PHE A 189 5.88 6.14 9.07
CA PHE A 189 5.55 6.22 10.49
C PHE A 189 4.73 7.47 10.86
N ARG A 190 4.64 8.49 9.98
CA ARG A 190 3.75 9.64 10.05
C ARG A 190 2.53 9.51 9.14
N LEU A 191 2.18 8.28 8.75
CA LEU A 191 1.06 7.96 7.87
C LEU A 191 1.22 8.44 6.43
N ALA A 192 2.44 8.83 6.00
CA ALA A 192 2.70 9.12 4.60
C ALA A 192 2.40 7.89 3.73
N ASP A 193 1.68 8.10 2.64
CA ASP A 193 1.33 7.04 1.69
C ASP A 193 1.88 7.35 0.28
N PRO A 194 3.05 6.81 -0.06
CA PRO A 194 3.65 7.04 -1.37
C PRO A 194 2.82 6.51 -2.53
N ARG A 195 1.79 5.67 -2.26
CA ARG A 195 0.88 5.17 -3.30
C ARG A 195 0.08 6.30 -3.93
N ILE A 196 -0.25 7.35 -3.18
CA ILE A 196 -0.94 8.54 -3.68
C ILE A 196 -0.16 9.16 -4.85
N PHE A 197 1.15 9.36 -4.66
CA PHE A 197 2.01 9.90 -5.71
C PHE A 197 2.28 8.90 -6.84
N LEU A 198 2.41 7.62 -6.50
CA LEU A 198 2.60 6.55 -7.49
C LEU A 198 1.38 6.42 -8.41
N ASP A 199 0.16 6.60 -7.90
CA ASP A 199 -1.06 6.60 -8.70
C ASP A 199 -1.06 7.75 -9.74
N HIS A 200 -0.60 8.93 -9.36
CA HIS A 200 -0.41 10.03 -10.33
C HIS A 200 0.64 9.65 -11.38
N TYR A 201 1.76 9.09 -10.95
CA TYR A 201 2.82 8.63 -11.85
C TYR A 201 2.35 7.59 -12.87
N LEU A 202 1.52 6.63 -12.45
CA LEU A 202 1.01 5.57 -13.32
C LEU A 202 -0.11 6.06 -14.24
N ARG A 203 -0.95 6.96 -13.75
CA ARG A 203 -2.14 7.44 -14.45
C ARG A 203 -1.84 8.52 -15.49
N TYR A 204 -0.94 9.45 -15.18
CA TYR A 204 -0.69 10.60 -16.06
C TYR A 204 0.23 10.24 -17.23
N PRO A 205 -0.10 10.65 -18.47
CA PRO A 205 0.79 10.53 -19.62
C PRO A 205 2.05 11.38 -19.43
N HIS A 206 3.06 11.13 -20.23
CA HIS A 206 4.21 12.04 -20.31
C HIS A 206 3.80 13.38 -20.91
N ALA A 207 4.41 14.47 -20.47
CA ALA A 207 4.08 15.81 -20.94
C ALA A 207 4.22 16.01 -22.46
N ALA A 208 5.07 15.18 -23.10
CA ALA A 208 5.22 15.19 -24.56
C ALA A 208 4.03 14.53 -25.28
N ASP A 209 3.28 13.69 -24.60
CA ASP A 209 2.18 12.90 -25.17
C ASP A 209 0.80 13.38 -24.69
N ALA A 210 0.76 14.31 -23.73
CA ALA A 210 -0.46 14.82 -23.11
C ALA A 210 -1.16 15.83 -24.03
N ALA A 211 -2.49 15.78 -24.05
CA ALA A 211 -3.30 16.78 -24.72
C ALA A 211 -3.29 18.13 -23.95
N GLU A 212 -3.66 19.21 -24.64
CA GLU A 212 -3.77 20.53 -23.99
C GLU A 212 -4.82 20.52 -22.87
N GLY A 213 -4.41 20.93 -21.67
CA GLY A 213 -5.26 20.93 -20.48
C GLY A 213 -5.38 19.58 -19.76
N GLU A 214 -4.70 18.54 -20.24
CA GLU A 214 -4.62 17.24 -19.57
C GLU A 214 -3.53 17.27 -18.47
N SER A 215 -3.79 16.53 -17.38
CA SER A 215 -2.78 16.29 -16.34
C SER A 215 -1.63 15.46 -16.92
N ALA A 216 -0.40 15.89 -16.69
CA ALA A 216 0.78 15.24 -17.27
C ALA A 216 1.91 15.08 -16.25
N LYS A 217 2.79 14.12 -16.49
CA LYS A 217 4.01 13.93 -15.69
C LYS A 217 5.26 14.37 -16.43
N LEU A 218 6.17 14.97 -15.68
CA LEU A 218 7.51 15.31 -16.11
C LEU A 218 8.52 14.51 -15.28
N LEU A 219 9.49 13.89 -15.94
CA LEU A 219 10.55 13.16 -15.27
C LEU A 219 11.83 14.01 -15.23
N LEU A 220 12.30 14.31 -14.02
CA LEU A 220 13.58 14.97 -13.80
C LEU A 220 14.67 13.90 -13.64
N SER A 221 15.42 13.65 -14.69
CA SER A 221 16.47 12.61 -14.73
C SER A 221 17.87 13.11 -14.47
N LYS A 222 18.09 14.44 -14.56
CA LYS A 222 19.42 15.04 -14.41
C LYS A 222 19.58 15.62 -13.01
N ASN A 223 20.62 15.19 -12.30
CA ASN A 223 21.03 15.82 -11.05
C ASN A 223 21.85 17.09 -11.39
N SER A 224 21.34 18.25 -10.97
CA SER A 224 22.00 19.55 -11.12
C SER A 224 22.44 20.18 -9.80
N ARG A 225 22.15 19.51 -8.67
CA ARG A 225 22.46 20.00 -7.32
C ARG A 225 23.86 19.61 -6.86
N SER A 226 24.25 18.36 -7.12
CA SER A 226 25.51 17.78 -6.64
C SER A 226 26.59 17.81 -7.74
N ARG A 227 27.85 17.94 -7.33
CA ARG A 227 29.01 17.77 -8.24
C ARG A 227 29.15 16.28 -8.58
N ASP A 228 29.69 16.02 -9.78
CA ASP A 228 29.86 14.64 -10.28
C ASP A 228 30.71 13.79 -9.32
N THR A 229 31.75 14.35 -8.73
CA THR A 229 32.62 13.66 -7.76
C THR A 229 31.86 13.15 -6.52
N VAL A 230 30.80 13.85 -6.08
CA VAL A 230 29.95 13.43 -4.95
C VAL A 230 29.06 12.28 -5.38
N LEU A 231 28.51 12.37 -6.60
CA LEU A 231 27.68 11.30 -7.15
C LEU A 231 28.50 10.02 -7.40
N ASP A 232 29.73 10.16 -7.90
CA ASP A 232 30.63 9.03 -8.13
C ASP A 232 31.03 8.35 -6.82
N ALA A 233 31.33 9.13 -5.77
CA ALA A 233 31.61 8.59 -4.44
C ALA A 233 30.42 7.84 -3.85
N ALA A 234 29.20 8.40 -3.95
CA ALA A 234 27.97 7.74 -3.51
C ALA A 234 27.74 6.45 -4.30
N ASN A 235 27.85 6.49 -5.63
CA ASN A 235 27.68 5.33 -6.49
C ASN A 235 28.72 4.24 -6.21
N PHE A 236 29.97 4.62 -5.92
CA PHE A 236 31.02 3.67 -5.53
C PHE A 236 30.63 2.93 -4.24
N MET A 237 30.17 3.65 -3.21
CA MET A 237 29.73 3.04 -1.95
C MET A 237 28.57 2.07 -2.16
N PHE A 238 27.51 2.51 -2.83
CA PHE A 238 26.30 1.69 -3.00
C PHE A 238 26.50 0.48 -3.91
N ARG A 239 27.35 0.57 -4.95
CA ARG A 239 27.67 -0.60 -5.80
C ARG A 239 28.43 -1.72 -5.07
N ASN A 240 29.06 -1.40 -3.93
CA ASN A 240 29.83 -2.37 -3.14
C ASN A 240 29.02 -2.91 -1.93
N VAL A 241 27.85 -2.32 -1.63
CA VAL A 241 27.03 -2.69 -0.46
C VAL A 241 25.71 -3.32 -0.88
N LEU A 242 25.21 -3.02 -2.07
CA LEU A 242 23.98 -3.57 -2.67
C LEU A 242 24.28 -4.56 -3.79
#